data_8bc3846fcec9f095df21195afb85344e
#
_entry.id   8bc3846fcec9f095df21195afb85344e
#
_cell.length_a   1.000
_cell.length_b   1.000
_cell.length_c   1.000
_cell.angle_alpha   90.00
_cell.angle_beta   90.00
_cell.angle_gamma   90.00
#
_symmetry.space_group_name_H-M   'P 1'
#
loop_
_entity.id
_entity.type
_entity.pdbx_description
1 polymer ?
#
loop_
_entity_poly.entity_id
_entity_poly.type
_entity_poly.pdbx_seq_one_letter_code
_entity_poly.pdbx_strand_id
1 'polypeptide(L)'
;MKQARMMRLFGTSGNCFDVAIDHGMFNEKSFLGGIEDMRHAIDVIAQARPDAIQLPPGTAPILQSRPGKDRPALVLRTDIANVYGTPLPRVLFSEVIDRAVDQAVRLDAACVVVNLLMLPDEPEVYAACVRNVNRLKPTCEDAGMPLMIEPLVMQDNTNGGYMVDGNIDKILPLVRQAVELGADIIKADPCDDPTEYHRVIQIAQGCRCWCASAARSRIWRSFRGPRC
;
A
#
# COMPACT_ATOMS: atom_id res chain seq x y z
N MET A 1 18.51 2.71 11.47
CA MET A 1 17.29 3.54 11.43
C MET A 1 16.06 2.75 10.97
N LYS A 2 16.18 1.82 10.02
CA LYS A 2 15.06 1.02 9.48
C LYS A 2 14.25 0.32 10.58
N GLN A 3 14.90 -0.39 11.50
CA GLN A 3 14.24 -1.09 12.61
C GLN A 3 13.41 -0.15 13.49
N ALA A 4 13.91 1.03 13.82
CA ALA A 4 13.16 1.99 14.64
C ALA A 4 11.89 2.50 13.93
N ARG A 5 11.94 2.65 12.61
CA ARG A 5 10.76 3.00 11.80
C ARG A 5 9.74 1.85 11.77
N MET A 6 10.22 0.61 11.59
CA MET A 6 9.37 -0.60 11.63
C MET A 6 8.65 -0.75 12.98
N MET A 7 9.32 -0.45 14.10
CA MET A 7 8.71 -0.53 15.43
C MET A 7 7.61 0.52 15.65
N ARG A 8 7.56 1.59 14.87
CA ARG A 8 6.45 2.55 14.88
C ARG A 8 5.18 2.02 14.22
N LEU A 9 5.34 1.03 13.32
CA LEU A 9 4.22 0.42 12.59
C LEU A 9 3.65 -0.79 13.35
N PHE A 10 4.51 -1.67 13.82
CA PHE A 10 4.08 -2.99 14.30
C PHE A 10 3.97 -3.11 15.84
N GLY A 11 4.53 -2.20 16.57
CA GLY A 11 4.48 -2.23 18.03
C GLY A 11 4.95 -3.58 18.63
N THR A 12 4.55 -3.85 19.88
CA THR A 12 4.91 -5.08 20.60
C THR A 12 4.09 -6.30 20.20
N SER A 13 2.90 -6.10 19.64
CA SER A 13 2.01 -7.18 19.18
C SER A 13 2.50 -7.86 17.89
N GLY A 14 3.37 -7.17 17.14
CA GLY A 14 3.76 -7.58 15.79
C GLY A 14 2.68 -7.37 14.73
N ASN A 15 1.51 -6.85 15.11
CA ASN A 15 0.43 -6.50 14.20
C ASN A 15 0.46 -5.00 13.88
N CYS A 16 -0.19 -4.64 12.78
CA CYS A 16 -0.39 -3.25 12.37
C CYS A 16 -1.78 -3.10 11.74
N PHE A 17 -2.46 -2.03 12.13
CA PHE A 17 -3.69 -1.59 11.48
C PHE A 17 -3.42 -0.25 10.80
N ASP A 18 -3.33 -0.28 9.48
CA ASP A 18 -3.14 0.89 8.62
C ASP A 18 -4.43 1.26 7.90
N VAL A 19 -4.72 2.55 7.83
CA VAL A 19 -5.87 3.08 7.09
C VAL A 19 -5.36 3.90 5.92
N ALA A 20 -5.60 3.41 4.69
CA ALA A 20 -5.22 4.11 3.47
C ALA A 20 -6.32 5.10 3.05
N ILE A 21 -5.94 6.37 2.86
CA ILE A 21 -6.78 7.43 2.29
C ILE A 21 -6.00 8.27 1.27
N ASP A 22 -5.10 7.62 0.55
CA ASP A 22 -4.27 8.20 -0.50
C ASP A 22 -4.89 8.12 -1.90
N HIS A 23 -6.17 7.83 -1.98
CA HIS A 23 -6.89 7.49 -3.21
C HIS A 23 -6.94 8.60 -4.27
N GLY A 24 -6.74 9.87 -3.88
CA GLY A 24 -6.60 10.97 -4.82
C GLY A 24 -5.40 10.85 -5.78
N MET A 25 -4.39 10.03 -5.44
CA MET A 25 -3.25 9.74 -6.31
C MET A 25 -3.63 8.91 -7.55
N PHE A 26 -4.83 8.34 -7.57
CA PHE A 26 -5.30 7.49 -8.66
C PHE A 26 -6.28 8.20 -9.61
N ASN A 27 -6.61 9.47 -9.34
CA ASN A 27 -7.50 10.30 -10.16
C ASN A 27 -8.87 9.62 -10.47
N GLU A 28 -9.40 8.88 -9.49
CA GLU A 28 -10.69 8.19 -9.61
C GLU A 28 -11.72 8.78 -8.65
N LYS A 29 -12.79 9.35 -9.20
CA LYS A 29 -13.83 10.06 -8.44
C LYS A 29 -14.52 9.16 -7.41
N SER A 30 -14.78 7.91 -7.76
CA SER A 30 -15.49 6.96 -6.87
C SER A 30 -14.70 6.65 -5.59
N PHE A 31 -13.39 6.86 -5.61
CA PHE A 31 -12.51 6.64 -4.47
C PHE A 31 -12.55 7.80 -3.44
N LEU A 32 -13.12 8.94 -3.80
CA LEU A 32 -13.11 10.12 -2.94
C LEU A 32 -14.33 10.19 -2.00
N GLY A 33 -15.31 9.30 -2.17
CA GLY A 33 -16.51 9.28 -1.35
C GLY A 33 -16.20 9.15 0.14
N GLY A 34 -16.55 10.19 0.92
CA GLY A 34 -16.34 10.27 2.37
C GLY A 34 -14.96 10.75 2.81
N ILE A 35 -14.06 11.05 1.87
CA ILE A 35 -12.73 11.62 2.14
C ILE A 35 -12.47 12.93 1.37
N GLU A 36 -13.52 13.58 0.89
CA GLU A 36 -13.43 14.85 0.15
C GLU A 36 -12.80 15.97 1.00
N ASP A 37 -13.12 15.99 2.28
CA ASP A 37 -12.43 16.82 3.27
C ASP A 37 -11.35 15.98 3.98
N MET A 38 -10.13 16.04 3.48
CA MET A 38 -8.99 15.28 4.01
C MET A 38 -8.64 15.65 5.44
N ARG A 39 -8.85 16.90 5.87
CA ARG A 39 -8.61 17.29 7.27
C ARG A 39 -9.59 16.60 8.19
N HIS A 40 -10.86 16.64 7.86
CA HIS A 40 -11.90 15.95 8.62
C HIS A 40 -11.67 14.42 8.62
N ALA A 41 -11.36 13.83 7.47
CA ALA A 41 -11.10 12.39 7.35
C ALA A 41 -9.92 11.95 8.24
N ILE A 42 -8.80 12.66 8.19
CA ILE A 42 -7.63 12.38 9.05
C ILE A 42 -7.98 12.54 10.53
N ASP A 43 -8.79 13.55 10.90
CA ASP A 43 -9.20 13.76 12.29
C ASP A 43 -10.05 12.61 12.82
N VAL A 44 -11.02 12.15 12.04
CA VAL A 44 -11.90 11.01 12.39
C VAL A 44 -11.09 9.71 12.51
N ILE A 45 -10.24 9.43 11.51
CA ILE A 45 -9.42 8.21 11.50
C ILE A 45 -8.44 8.21 12.67
N ALA A 46 -7.78 9.32 12.95
CA ALA A 46 -6.82 9.42 14.05
C ALA A 46 -7.48 9.20 15.43
N GLN A 47 -8.77 9.57 15.60
CA GLN A 47 -9.54 9.28 16.82
C GLN A 47 -9.76 7.77 17.02
N ALA A 48 -9.83 6.99 15.94
CA ALA A 48 -9.93 5.53 16.01
C ALA A 48 -8.60 4.86 16.38
N ARG A 49 -7.50 5.62 16.49
CA ARG A 49 -6.16 5.18 16.89
C ARG A 49 -5.63 3.99 16.09
N PRO A 50 -5.60 4.06 14.74
CA PRO A 50 -4.88 3.06 13.97
C PRO A 50 -3.38 3.17 14.25
N ASP A 51 -2.63 2.11 13.97
CA ASP A 51 -1.17 2.14 14.08
C ASP A 51 -0.55 3.08 13.04
N ALA A 52 -1.14 3.12 11.83
CA ALA A 52 -0.68 3.96 10.73
C ALA A 52 -1.83 4.55 9.91
N ILE A 53 -1.52 5.65 9.20
CA ILE A 53 -2.37 6.21 8.14
C ILE A 53 -1.52 6.38 6.88
N GLN A 54 -2.02 5.81 5.77
CA GLN A 54 -1.38 5.93 4.47
C GLN A 54 -1.89 7.18 3.74
N LEU A 55 -0.97 8.09 3.42
CA LEU A 55 -1.28 9.41 2.86
C LEU A 55 -0.32 9.75 1.70
N PRO A 56 -0.77 10.58 0.73
CA PRO A 56 0.12 11.21 -0.24
C PRO A 56 0.86 12.40 0.37
N PRO A 57 1.97 12.86 -0.26
CA PRO A 57 2.79 13.95 0.27
C PRO A 57 2.04 15.25 0.51
N GLY A 58 1.06 15.57 -0.36
CA GLY A 58 0.30 16.81 -0.26
C GLY A 58 -0.59 16.93 0.97
N THR A 59 -1.04 15.80 1.53
CA THR A 59 -1.94 15.78 2.71
C THR A 59 -1.25 15.23 3.97
N ALA A 60 -0.11 14.57 3.85
CA ALA A 60 0.68 14.09 4.98
C ALA A 60 0.98 15.16 6.04
N PRO A 61 1.25 16.45 5.70
CA PRO A 61 1.45 17.50 6.69
C PRO A 61 0.27 17.69 7.64
N ILE A 62 -0.95 17.36 7.22
CA ILE A 62 -2.14 17.47 8.09
C ILE A 62 -2.01 16.50 9.27
N LEU A 63 -1.64 15.25 9.00
CA LEU A 63 -1.37 14.27 10.05
C LEU A 63 -0.17 14.69 10.91
N GLN A 64 0.92 15.13 10.28
CA GLN A 64 2.17 15.42 10.97
C GLN A 64 2.12 16.69 11.83
N SER A 65 1.18 17.59 11.57
CA SER A 65 0.95 18.77 12.41
C SER A 65 0.12 18.49 13.68
N ARG A 66 -0.42 17.29 13.84
CA ARG A 66 -1.21 16.93 15.03
C ARG A 66 -0.30 16.85 16.25
N PRO A 67 -0.67 17.48 17.39
CA PRO A 67 0.08 17.37 18.63
C PRO A 67 -0.11 15.99 19.28
N GLY A 68 0.84 15.63 20.15
CA GLY A 68 0.73 14.43 20.98
C GLY A 68 1.63 13.29 20.54
N LYS A 69 1.82 12.32 21.46
CA LYS A 69 2.65 11.12 21.23
C LYS A 69 1.87 9.98 20.60
N ASP A 70 0.55 10.01 20.66
CA ASP A 70 -0.35 8.95 20.19
C ASP A 70 -0.77 9.14 18.71
N ARG A 71 -0.02 9.97 17.98
CA ARG A 71 -0.27 10.18 16.55
C ARG A 71 0.04 8.89 15.77
N PRO A 72 -0.88 8.42 14.91
CA PRO A 72 -0.60 7.30 14.01
C PRO A 72 0.67 7.53 13.18
N ALA A 73 1.39 6.46 12.89
CA ALA A 73 2.56 6.54 12.02
C ALA A 73 2.14 6.92 10.59
N LEU A 74 2.99 7.65 9.88
CA LEU A 74 2.76 7.97 8.47
C LEU A 74 3.34 6.86 7.58
N VAL A 75 2.50 6.28 6.73
CA VAL A 75 2.91 5.54 5.53
C VAL A 75 2.76 6.46 4.33
N LEU A 76 3.84 6.74 3.61
CA LEU A 76 3.81 7.70 2.52
C LEU A 76 3.64 7.01 1.17
N ARG A 77 2.54 7.31 0.44
CA ARG A 77 2.36 6.90 -0.96
C ARG A 77 3.38 7.62 -1.84
N THR A 78 4.09 6.85 -2.66
CA THR A 78 5.19 7.38 -3.48
C THR A 78 4.95 7.32 -4.98
N ASP A 79 3.88 6.67 -5.42
CA ASP A 79 3.55 6.53 -6.84
C ASP A 79 2.16 7.04 -7.17
N ILE A 80 2.01 7.45 -8.42
CA ILE A 80 0.77 7.91 -9.04
C ILE A 80 0.43 6.92 -10.15
N ALA A 81 -0.85 6.55 -10.28
CA ALA A 81 -1.33 5.71 -11.36
C ALA A 81 -2.74 6.14 -11.78
N ASN A 82 -3.10 5.86 -13.04
CA ASN A 82 -4.42 6.17 -13.59
C ASN A 82 -5.15 4.91 -14.09
N VAL A 83 -4.88 3.78 -13.47
CA VAL A 83 -5.38 2.46 -13.89
C VAL A 83 -6.78 2.13 -13.36
N TYR A 84 -7.34 3.01 -12.55
CA TYR A 84 -8.69 2.87 -12.02
C TYR A 84 -9.67 3.74 -12.82
N GLY A 85 -10.94 3.47 -12.69
CA GLY A 85 -11.98 4.26 -13.31
C GLY A 85 -12.68 3.57 -14.48
N THR A 86 -13.79 4.17 -14.87
CA THR A 86 -14.64 3.69 -15.96
C THR A 86 -15.27 4.90 -16.67
N PRO A 87 -14.93 5.15 -17.96
CA PRO A 87 -13.96 4.40 -18.79
C PRO A 87 -12.50 4.68 -18.42
N LEU A 88 -11.62 3.76 -18.80
CA LEU A 88 -10.17 3.93 -18.64
C LEU A 88 -9.63 5.05 -19.55
N PRO A 89 -8.61 5.80 -19.09
CA PRO A 89 -7.86 6.70 -19.97
C PRO A 89 -7.19 5.94 -21.14
N ARG A 90 -6.99 6.66 -22.26
CA ARG A 90 -6.34 6.07 -23.45
C ARG A 90 -4.92 5.57 -23.19
N VAL A 91 -4.20 6.24 -22.31
CA VAL A 91 -2.82 5.90 -21.93
C VAL A 91 -2.79 5.66 -20.45
N LEU A 92 -2.42 4.47 -20.06
CA LEU A 92 -2.23 4.09 -18.66
C LEU A 92 -0.78 4.34 -18.24
N PHE A 93 -0.59 4.71 -16.99
CA PHE A 93 0.74 4.91 -16.43
C PHE A 93 0.81 4.57 -14.94
N SER A 94 2.02 4.31 -14.48
CA SER A 94 2.41 4.31 -13.07
C SER A 94 3.77 5.00 -12.96
N GLU A 95 3.90 5.99 -12.08
CA GLU A 95 5.11 6.76 -11.94
C GLU A 95 5.37 7.13 -10.48
N VAL A 96 6.64 6.99 -10.06
CA VAL A 96 7.06 7.42 -8.73
C VAL A 96 7.31 8.93 -8.72
N ILE A 97 6.87 9.59 -7.65
CA ILE A 97 7.09 11.02 -7.46
C ILE A 97 8.57 11.34 -7.28
N ASP A 98 8.98 12.52 -7.71
CA ASP A 98 10.37 12.97 -7.58
C ASP A 98 10.80 13.02 -6.11
N ARG A 99 12.03 12.53 -5.84
CA ARG A 99 12.63 12.57 -4.50
C ARG A 99 11.72 12.00 -3.41
N ALA A 100 11.00 10.93 -3.72
CA ALA A 100 9.99 10.32 -2.84
C ALA A 100 10.52 10.02 -1.44
N VAL A 101 11.71 9.41 -1.34
CA VAL A 101 12.31 9.04 -0.05
C VAL A 101 12.78 10.29 0.73
N ASP A 102 13.29 11.31 0.06
CA ASP A 102 13.64 12.59 0.71
C ASP A 102 12.40 13.28 1.28
N GLN A 103 11.28 13.22 0.54
CA GLN A 103 9.99 13.73 1.04
C GLN A 103 9.53 12.93 2.25
N ALA A 104 9.64 11.59 2.19
CA ALA A 104 9.28 10.72 3.32
C ALA A 104 10.12 11.01 4.58
N VAL A 105 11.41 11.25 4.42
CA VAL A 105 12.29 11.61 5.55
C VAL A 105 11.87 12.95 6.15
N ARG A 106 11.63 13.98 5.32
CA ARG A 106 11.19 15.31 5.80
C ARG A 106 9.82 15.30 6.47
N LEU A 107 8.94 14.42 6.03
CA LEU A 107 7.61 14.23 6.60
C LEU A 107 7.59 13.26 7.78
N ASP A 108 8.75 12.77 8.24
CA ASP A 108 8.85 11.77 9.31
C ASP A 108 8.02 10.51 9.06
N ALA A 109 7.98 10.03 7.80
CA ALA A 109 7.30 8.80 7.48
C ALA A 109 7.99 7.58 8.13
N ALA A 110 7.19 6.63 8.57
CA ALA A 110 7.69 5.35 9.08
C ALA A 110 7.95 4.34 7.95
N CYS A 111 7.29 4.52 6.80
CA CYS A 111 7.40 3.64 5.65
C CYS A 111 7.02 4.40 4.38
N VAL A 112 7.55 3.97 3.24
CA VAL A 112 7.05 4.37 1.91
C VAL A 112 6.34 3.18 1.29
N VAL A 113 5.32 3.46 0.46
CA VAL A 113 4.55 2.43 -0.26
C VAL A 113 4.51 2.74 -1.75
N VAL A 114 4.63 1.68 -2.56
CA VAL A 114 4.60 1.71 -4.02
C VAL A 114 3.82 0.52 -4.57
N ASN A 115 3.05 0.74 -5.64
CA ASN A 115 2.30 -0.32 -6.30
C ASN A 115 3.20 -1.20 -7.17
N LEU A 116 2.85 -2.48 -7.26
CA LEU A 116 3.32 -3.43 -8.26
C LEU A 116 2.09 -4.00 -8.96
N LEU A 117 1.62 -3.28 -9.99
CA LEU A 117 0.37 -3.58 -10.70
C LEU A 117 0.60 -4.62 -11.79
N MET A 118 -0.27 -5.63 -11.85
CA MET A 118 -0.36 -6.59 -12.95
C MET A 118 -1.76 -6.51 -13.54
N LEU A 119 -1.84 -5.86 -14.70
CA LEU A 119 -3.09 -5.61 -15.44
C LEU A 119 -3.14 -6.50 -16.69
N PRO A 120 -4.33 -6.95 -17.11
CA PRO A 120 -4.52 -7.61 -18.41
C PRO A 120 -4.01 -6.70 -19.53
N ASP A 121 -3.24 -7.27 -20.45
CA ASP A 121 -2.78 -6.64 -21.69
C ASP A 121 -2.03 -5.30 -21.56
N GLU A 122 -1.55 -4.95 -20.35
CA GLU A 122 -0.84 -3.70 -20.06
C GLU A 122 0.60 -3.93 -19.55
N PRO A 123 1.49 -4.56 -20.33
CA PRO A 123 2.84 -4.87 -19.90
C PRO A 123 3.69 -3.63 -19.61
N GLU A 124 3.39 -2.49 -20.22
CA GLU A 124 4.11 -1.23 -20.00
C GLU A 124 3.86 -0.65 -18.61
N VAL A 125 2.63 -0.78 -18.08
CA VAL A 125 2.31 -0.36 -16.71
C VAL A 125 3.06 -1.25 -15.71
N TYR A 126 3.04 -2.56 -15.93
CA TYR A 126 3.80 -3.49 -15.10
C TYR A 126 5.31 -3.19 -15.12
N ALA A 127 5.89 -2.98 -16.31
CA ALA A 127 7.29 -2.61 -16.45
C ALA A 127 7.61 -1.27 -15.75
N ALA A 128 6.68 -0.30 -15.80
CA ALA A 128 6.81 0.96 -15.08
C ALA A 128 6.85 0.75 -13.56
N CYS A 129 5.96 -0.09 -13.02
CA CYS A 129 5.95 -0.44 -11.60
C CYS A 129 7.29 -1.08 -11.15
N VAL A 130 7.82 -2.02 -11.93
CA VAL A 130 9.14 -2.63 -11.64
C VAL A 130 10.24 -1.57 -11.65
N ARG A 131 10.25 -0.64 -12.61
CA ARG A 131 11.21 0.48 -12.64
C ARG A 131 11.06 1.38 -11.42
N ASN A 132 9.83 1.66 -10.97
CA ASN A 132 9.55 2.47 -9.79
C ASN A 132 10.14 1.84 -8.52
N VAL A 133 9.93 0.54 -8.32
CA VAL A 133 10.52 -0.20 -7.19
C VAL A 133 12.05 -0.14 -7.24
N ASN A 134 12.65 -0.39 -8.42
CA ASN A 134 14.11 -0.36 -8.60
C ASN A 134 14.72 1.03 -8.34
N ARG A 135 13.99 2.12 -8.59
CA ARG A 135 14.42 3.49 -8.26
C ARG A 135 14.33 3.78 -6.75
N LEU A 136 13.28 3.27 -6.09
CA LEU A 136 13.05 3.51 -4.67
C LEU A 136 13.98 2.70 -3.78
N LYS A 137 14.23 1.44 -4.12
CA LYS A 137 14.94 0.49 -3.25
C LYS A 137 16.28 1.00 -2.75
N PRO A 138 17.22 1.48 -3.59
CA PRO A 138 18.52 1.97 -3.13
C PRO A 138 18.38 3.17 -2.19
N THR A 139 17.54 4.14 -2.54
CA THR A 139 17.34 5.35 -1.73
C THR A 139 16.66 5.05 -0.39
N CYS A 140 15.79 4.03 -0.36
CA CYS A 140 15.21 3.52 0.89
C CYS A 140 16.28 2.91 1.79
N GLU A 141 17.22 2.16 1.24
CA GLU A 141 18.32 1.56 1.99
C GLU A 141 19.24 2.64 2.57
N ASP A 142 19.65 3.60 1.77
CA ASP A 142 20.52 4.71 2.19
C ASP A 142 19.90 5.52 3.33
N ALA A 143 18.59 5.78 3.26
CA ALA A 143 17.85 6.53 4.26
C ALA A 143 17.41 5.68 5.47
N GLY A 144 17.58 4.35 5.43
CA GLY A 144 16.99 3.43 6.40
C GLY A 144 15.46 3.56 6.45
N MET A 145 14.83 3.71 5.29
CA MET A 145 13.38 3.81 5.12
C MET A 145 12.82 2.43 4.76
N PRO A 146 11.86 1.88 5.52
CA PRO A 146 11.15 0.67 5.10
C PRO A 146 10.43 0.87 3.77
N LEU A 147 10.53 -0.14 2.89
CA LEU A 147 9.84 -0.17 1.61
C LEU A 147 8.69 -1.17 1.67
N MET A 148 7.47 -0.67 1.54
CA MET A 148 6.28 -1.47 1.34
C MET A 148 6.00 -1.58 -0.15
N ILE A 149 5.82 -2.81 -0.64
CA ILE A 149 5.35 -3.06 -2.00
C ILE A 149 3.92 -3.59 -1.92
N GLU A 150 3.03 -3.03 -2.74
CA GLU A 150 1.63 -3.40 -2.86
C GLU A 150 1.42 -4.15 -4.17
N PRO A 151 1.56 -5.51 -4.17
CA PRO A 151 1.32 -6.33 -5.36
C PRO A 151 -0.18 -6.46 -5.59
N LEU A 152 -0.67 -5.94 -6.72
CA LEU A 152 -2.07 -5.90 -7.10
C LEU A 152 -2.27 -6.62 -8.42
N VAL A 153 -2.96 -7.76 -8.40
CA VAL A 153 -3.41 -8.44 -9.60
C VAL A 153 -4.81 -7.94 -9.96
N MET A 154 -4.99 -7.53 -11.19
CA MET A 154 -6.24 -6.98 -11.69
C MET A 154 -6.80 -7.85 -12.82
N GLN A 155 -8.11 -7.79 -13.01
CA GLN A 155 -8.84 -8.38 -14.11
C GLN A 155 -9.80 -7.36 -14.72
N ASP A 156 -10.21 -7.60 -15.94
CA ASP A 156 -11.22 -6.76 -16.57
C ASP A 156 -12.53 -6.81 -15.79
N ASN A 157 -13.20 -5.69 -15.71
CA ASN A 157 -14.57 -5.65 -15.23
C ASN A 157 -15.56 -5.46 -16.38
N THR A 158 -16.82 -5.83 -16.15
CA THR A 158 -17.88 -5.76 -17.18
C THR A 158 -18.24 -4.33 -17.60
N ASN A 159 -17.73 -3.31 -16.89
CA ASN A 159 -18.03 -1.90 -17.14
C ASN A 159 -16.91 -1.18 -17.91
N GLY A 160 -15.89 -1.91 -18.38
CA GLY A 160 -14.79 -1.35 -19.17
C GLY A 160 -13.65 -0.73 -18.37
N GLY A 161 -13.40 -1.22 -17.16
CA GLY A 161 -12.26 -0.88 -16.33
C GLY A 161 -11.64 -2.13 -15.73
N TYR A 162 -10.83 -1.97 -14.70
CA TYR A 162 -10.22 -3.08 -13.95
C TYR A 162 -10.84 -3.23 -12.56
N MET A 163 -10.77 -4.46 -12.05
CA MET A 163 -11.10 -4.80 -10.67
C MET A 163 -10.07 -5.77 -10.12
N VAL A 164 -9.99 -5.90 -8.81
CA VAL A 164 -9.09 -6.85 -8.16
C VAL A 164 -9.38 -8.28 -8.62
N ASP A 165 -8.33 -9.03 -8.93
CA ASP A 165 -8.38 -10.47 -9.24
C ASP A 165 -7.89 -11.23 -8.01
N GLY A 166 -8.82 -11.92 -7.33
CA GLY A 166 -8.54 -12.72 -6.14
C GLY A 166 -7.91 -14.08 -6.42
N ASN A 167 -7.51 -14.37 -7.65
CA ASN A 167 -6.91 -15.65 -8.03
C ASN A 167 -5.55 -15.83 -7.36
N ILE A 168 -5.46 -16.78 -6.42
CA ILE A 168 -4.28 -17.06 -5.64
C ILE A 168 -3.06 -17.43 -6.51
N ASP A 169 -3.25 -18.15 -7.61
CA ASP A 169 -2.16 -18.60 -8.48
C ASP A 169 -1.54 -17.44 -9.29
N LYS A 170 -2.24 -16.31 -9.42
CA LYS A 170 -1.72 -15.06 -9.96
C LYS A 170 -1.09 -14.18 -8.88
N ILE A 171 -1.66 -14.18 -7.68
CA ILE A 171 -1.16 -13.38 -6.54
C ILE A 171 0.21 -13.88 -6.09
N LEU A 172 0.39 -15.20 -5.95
CA LEU A 172 1.62 -15.77 -5.40
C LEU A 172 2.89 -15.38 -6.17
N PRO A 173 2.95 -15.50 -7.52
CA PRO A 173 4.13 -15.07 -8.27
C PRO A 173 4.45 -13.58 -8.10
N LEU A 174 3.43 -12.73 -8.05
CA LEU A 174 3.61 -11.29 -7.91
C LEU A 174 4.10 -10.91 -6.50
N VAL A 175 3.58 -11.56 -5.47
CA VAL A 175 4.09 -11.44 -4.08
C VAL A 175 5.54 -11.89 -4.01
N ARG A 176 5.89 -13.04 -4.62
CA ARG A 176 7.26 -13.53 -4.66
C ARG A 176 8.19 -12.54 -5.34
N GLN A 177 7.78 -11.95 -6.44
CA GLN A 177 8.56 -10.92 -7.12
C GLN A 177 8.77 -9.71 -6.22
N ALA A 178 7.74 -9.24 -5.51
CA ALA A 178 7.89 -8.12 -4.57
C ALA A 178 8.92 -8.42 -3.48
N VAL A 179 8.95 -9.66 -2.95
CA VAL A 179 9.99 -10.11 -2.00
C VAL A 179 11.38 -10.03 -2.63
N GLU A 180 11.55 -10.54 -3.84
CA GLU A 180 12.84 -10.57 -4.53
C GLU A 180 13.30 -9.18 -5.00
N LEU A 181 12.38 -8.25 -5.23
CA LEU A 181 12.68 -6.83 -5.43
C LEU A 181 13.08 -6.12 -4.13
N GLY A 182 13.03 -6.80 -3.00
CA GLY A 182 13.56 -6.33 -1.72
C GLY A 182 12.56 -5.56 -0.87
N ALA A 183 11.29 -5.91 -0.92
CA ALA A 183 10.30 -5.38 0.01
C ALA A 183 10.67 -5.68 1.46
N ASP A 184 10.44 -4.73 2.35
CA ASP A 184 10.46 -4.94 3.80
C ASP A 184 9.06 -5.33 4.32
N ILE A 185 8.03 -4.84 3.62
CA ILE A 185 6.62 -5.09 3.91
C ILE A 185 5.90 -5.42 2.60
N ILE A 186 5.05 -6.44 2.63
CA ILE A 186 4.15 -6.79 1.53
C ILE A 186 2.72 -6.40 1.94
N LYS A 187 2.06 -5.58 1.12
CA LYS A 187 0.64 -5.24 1.28
C LYS A 187 -0.14 -5.92 0.14
N ALA A 188 -0.49 -7.20 0.35
CA ALA A 188 -1.18 -7.99 -0.67
C ALA A 188 -2.69 -7.93 -0.51
N ASP A 189 -3.41 -7.94 -1.64
CA ASP A 189 -4.86 -8.06 -1.64
C ASP A 189 -5.32 -9.44 -1.15
N PRO A 190 -6.54 -9.55 -0.60
CA PRO A 190 -7.13 -10.83 -0.25
C PRO A 190 -7.37 -11.69 -1.50
N CYS A 191 -7.20 -12.99 -1.37
CA CYS A 191 -7.61 -13.95 -2.40
C CYS A 191 -9.10 -14.34 -2.24
N ASP A 192 -9.67 -14.94 -3.28
CA ASP A 192 -11.08 -15.34 -3.32
C ASP A 192 -11.43 -16.36 -2.24
N ASP A 193 -10.54 -17.33 -1.98
CA ASP A 193 -10.67 -18.26 -0.86
C ASP A 193 -9.78 -17.81 0.32
N PRO A 194 -10.39 -17.28 1.41
CA PRO A 194 -9.61 -16.86 2.58
C PRO A 194 -8.78 -17.97 3.23
N THR A 195 -9.16 -19.23 3.05
CA THR A 195 -8.41 -20.35 3.63
C THR A 195 -7.06 -20.56 2.96
N GLU A 196 -6.87 -20.09 1.73
CA GLU A 196 -5.62 -20.16 0.98
C GLU A 196 -4.66 -19.01 1.28
N TYR A 197 -5.09 -17.95 1.96
CA TYR A 197 -4.25 -16.76 2.19
C TYR A 197 -2.97 -17.06 2.97
N HIS A 198 -2.94 -18.16 3.72
CA HIS A 198 -1.71 -18.63 4.39
C HIS A 198 -0.55 -18.84 3.40
N ARG A 199 -0.83 -19.19 2.13
CA ARG A 199 0.17 -19.36 1.07
C ARG A 199 0.85 -18.03 0.72
N VAL A 200 0.09 -16.92 0.78
CA VAL A 200 0.67 -15.57 0.59
C VAL A 200 1.66 -15.26 1.70
N ILE A 201 1.30 -15.58 2.96
CA ILE A 201 2.18 -15.38 4.10
C ILE A 201 3.45 -16.23 3.98
N GLN A 202 3.32 -17.50 3.54
CA GLN A 202 4.44 -18.40 3.35
C GLN A 202 5.41 -17.91 2.27
N ILE A 203 4.89 -17.43 1.12
CA ILE A 203 5.74 -16.99 0.01
C ILE A 203 6.39 -15.63 0.31
N ALA A 204 5.84 -14.84 1.23
CA ALA A 204 6.42 -13.59 1.70
C ALA A 204 7.75 -13.76 2.47
N GLN A 205 8.10 -14.99 2.88
CA GLN A 205 9.42 -15.41 3.37
C GLN A 205 10.05 -14.50 4.44
N GLY A 206 9.28 -14.14 5.46
CA GLY A 206 9.77 -13.32 6.57
C GLY A 206 9.67 -11.81 6.34
N CYS A 207 9.26 -11.34 5.16
CA CYS A 207 8.72 -9.98 5.03
C CYS A 207 7.49 -9.85 5.92
N ARG A 208 7.29 -8.68 6.51
CA ARG A 208 6.02 -8.40 7.19
C ARG A 208 4.90 -8.42 6.14
N CYS A 209 3.97 -9.37 6.24
CA CYS A 209 2.86 -9.46 5.33
C CYS A 209 1.64 -8.73 5.92
N TRP A 210 1.02 -7.91 5.10
CA TRP A 210 -0.11 -7.07 5.41
C TRP A 210 -1.26 -7.41 4.45
N CYS A 211 -2.42 -7.80 4.96
CA CYS A 211 -3.58 -7.99 4.10
C CYS A 211 -4.23 -6.64 3.84
N ALA A 212 -4.30 -6.22 2.59
CA ALA A 212 -5.08 -5.08 2.16
C ALA A 212 -6.57 -5.44 2.27
N SER A 213 -7.22 -5.03 3.35
CA SER A 213 -8.67 -5.22 3.49
C SER A 213 -9.38 -4.03 2.84
N ALA A 214 -9.88 -4.21 1.62
CA ALA A 214 -10.96 -3.37 1.15
C ALA A 214 -12.20 -3.65 2.01
N ALA A 215 -12.92 -2.60 2.42
CA ALA A 215 -13.98 -2.60 3.44
C ALA A 215 -15.23 -3.48 3.14
N ARG A 216 -15.12 -4.55 2.36
CA ARG A 216 -16.25 -5.35 1.87
C ARG A 216 -16.43 -6.73 2.50
N SER A 217 -15.60 -7.23 3.41
CA SER A 217 -15.84 -8.56 3.99
C SER A 217 -15.85 -8.57 5.51
N ARG A 218 -16.99 -8.94 6.07
CA ARG A 218 -17.17 -9.29 7.50
C ARG A 218 -16.39 -10.55 7.91
N ILE A 219 -15.64 -11.17 7.01
CA ILE A 219 -15.03 -12.51 7.15
C ILE A 219 -13.67 -12.46 7.85
N TRP A 220 -12.94 -11.33 7.82
CA TRP A 220 -11.55 -11.25 8.25
C TRP A 220 -11.31 -11.03 9.75
N ARG A 221 -12.33 -11.05 10.59
CA ARG A 221 -12.18 -10.86 12.05
C ARG A 221 -11.56 -12.03 12.81
N SER A 222 -11.26 -13.16 12.17
CA SER A 222 -10.84 -14.40 12.85
C SER A 222 -9.45 -14.95 12.47
N PHE A 223 -8.70 -14.32 11.59
CA PHE A 223 -7.36 -14.81 11.28
C PHE A 223 -6.34 -14.34 12.32
N ARG A 224 -6.19 -15.13 13.38
CA ARG A 224 -4.97 -15.14 14.17
C ARG A 224 -4.03 -16.17 13.52
N GLY A 225 -3.24 -15.73 12.54
CA GLY A 225 -2.19 -16.55 12.00
C GLY A 225 -1.11 -16.85 13.05
N PRO A 226 -0.35 -17.94 12.91
CA PRO A 226 0.75 -18.23 13.81
C PRO A 226 1.78 -17.10 13.75
N ARG A 227 2.29 -16.73 14.91
CA ARG A 227 3.35 -15.73 15.07
C ARG A 227 4.57 -16.18 14.27
N CYS A 228 5.03 -15.34 13.33
CA CYS A 228 6.37 -15.41 12.78
C CYS A 228 7.39 -14.81 13.76
#